data_6b89f68645b284b6a7c027ba22ebb3bd
#
_entry.id   6b89f68645b284b6a7c027ba22ebb3bd
#
_cell.length_a   1.000
_cell.length_b   1.000
_cell.length_c   1.000
_cell.angle_alpha   90.00
_cell.angle_beta   90.00
_cell.angle_gamma   90.00
#
_symmetry.space_group_name_H-M   'P 1'
#
loop_
_entity.id
_entity.type
_entity.pdbx_description
1 polymer ?
#
loop_
_entity_poly.entity_id
_entity_poly.type
_entity_poly.pdbx_seq_one_letter_code
_entity_poly.pdbx_strand_id
1 'polypeptide(L)'
;EAEAEKQIESYVNEKLNQDITLVVNGAEAKSDAKTLGVAWDNQDEVAKAVQGTELKGNLVKRYMKKKDLEVNPLKIELDLSVDQDKISSFVSANCDSAVADAVDATITRKNGKFEITPSKEGVTVDMDATKAALNEALNSEDTGAIRVEASVTVDKPKVTEEDLATIKDVLGTFSTSFATSGASRSTNLAVGSGKINGHVLMPGEVLSGYECMHPFTLENGYKTATAYENGRSVDSIGGGVCQISTTLYNAALYAELEIIQRQNHSMSVSYVKPSMDAAIAGTYKDLKVKNSYDTPIYIEGYTQGKTLTFTIYGKETRPSNRTLAFESETLQTVPSPTQEIQDPSLPAGKRVKVESGHTGLKSKLYKCVYV
;
A
#
# COMPACT_ATOMS: atom_id res chain seq x y z
N GLU A 1 21.05 6.06 59.99
CA GLU A 1 20.30 6.72 58.93
C GLU A 1 21.28 7.21 57.84
N ALA A 2 22.10 8.23 58.08
CA ALA A 2 23.01 8.78 57.09
C ALA A 2 23.97 7.76 56.43
N GLU A 3 24.40 6.72 57.15
CA GLU A 3 25.23 5.66 56.58
C GLU A 3 24.43 4.71 55.70
N ALA A 4 23.19 4.40 56.08
CA ALA A 4 22.29 3.57 55.25
C ALA A 4 21.88 4.30 53.95
N GLU A 5 21.55 5.58 54.05
CA GLU A 5 21.25 6.42 52.87
C GLU A 5 22.44 6.45 51.91
N LYS A 6 23.65 6.68 52.41
CA LYS A 6 24.85 6.70 51.60
C LYS A 6 25.12 5.35 50.92
N GLN A 7 24.87 4.24 51.60
CA GLN A 7 25.05 2.89 51.02
C GLN A 7 24.00 2.64 49.91
N ILE A 8 22.75 3.05 50.11
CA ILE A 8 21.67 2.95 49.11
C ILE A 8 22.00 3.82 47.93
N GLU A 9 22.38 5.07 48.12
CA GLU A 9 22.78 5.96 47.01
C GLU A 9 23.97 5.40 46.23
N SER A 10 24.97 4.80 46.92
CA SER A 10 26.10 4.16 46.27
C SER A 10 25.67 2.98 45.41
N TYR A 11 24.77 2.13 45.92
CA TYR A 11 24.24 0.98 45.21
C TYR A 11 23.38 1.41 43.99
N VAL A 12 22.52 2.41 44.17
CA VAL A 12 21.74 2.95 43.05
C VAL A 12 22.64 3.55 41.98
N ASN A 13 23.66 4.32 42.38
CA ASN A 13 24.62 4.86 41.42
C ASN A 13 25.39 3.77 40.67
N GLU A 14 25.71 2.68 41.33
CA GLU A 14 26.33 1.51 40.69
C GLU A 14 25.40 0.91 39.64
N LYS A 15 24.12 0.71 39.99
CA LYS A 15 23.10 0.22 39.05
C LYS A 15 22.87 1.16 37.86
N LEU A 16 22.81 2.47 38.10
CA LEU A 16 22.62 3.48 37.04
C LEU A 16 23.83 3.58 36.07
N ASN A 17 25.00 3.13 36.48
CA ASN A 17 26.20 3.11 35.66
C ASN A 17 26.54 1.71 35.12
N GLN A 18 25.65 0.72 35.28
CA GLN A 18 25.89 -0.62 34.71
C GLN A 18 26.00 -0.55 33.19
N ASP A 19 26.95 -1.28 32.64
CA ASP A 19 27.08 -1.52 31.21
C ASP A 19 25.94 -2.45 30.75
N ILE A 20 25.22 -2.06 29.72
CA ILE A 20 24.13 -2.83 29.12
C ILE A 20 24.49 -3.16 27.67
N THR A 21 24.47 -4.44 27.34
CA THR A 21 24.54 -4.92 25.95
C THR A 21 23.18 -5.41 25.54
N LEU A 22 22.56 -4.69 24.61
CA LEU A 22 21.31 -5.12 23.96
C LEU A 22 21.65 -5.88 22.68
N VAL A 23 21.11 -7.08 22.54
CA VAL A 23 21.28 -7.91 21.34
C VAL A 23 19.98 -7.92 20.56
N VAL A 24 20.00 -7.38 19.35
CA VAL A 24 18.83 -7.29 18.46
C VAL A 24 19.11 -8.15 17.24
N ASN A 25 18.40 -9.25 17.09
CA ASN A 25 18.54 -10.17 15.95
C ASN A 25 20.03 -10.51 15.66
N GLY A 26 20.80 -10.76 16.70
CA GLY A 26 22.23 -11.10 16.63
C GLY A 26 23.19 -9.90 16.53
N ALA A 27 22.71 -8.69 16.32
CA ALA A 27 23.53 -7.48 16.39
C ALA A 27 23.66 -7.01 17.86
N GLU A 28 24.88 -6.74 18.30
CA GLU A 28 25.15 -6.26 19.66
C GLU A 28 25.31 -4.73 19.66
N ALA A 29 24.55 -4.07 20.52
CA ALA A 29 24.70 -2.65 20.81
C ALA A 29 24.99 -2.45 22.29
N LYS A 30 26.02 -1.66 22.61
CA LYS A 30 26.45 -1.38 23.98
C LYS A 30 26.01 0.00 24.40
N SER A 31 25.50 0.10 25.62
CA SER A 31 25.07 1.32 26.29
C SER A 31 25.34 1.22 27.78
N ASP A 32 25.04 2.28 28.49
CA ASP A 32 24.91 2.29 29.96
C ASP A 32 23.44 2.51 30.33
N ALA A 33 23.14 2.16 31.60
CA ALA A 33 21.78 2.27 32.14
C ALA A 33 21.24 3.72 32.07
N LYS A 34 22.10 4.73 32.27
CA LYS A 34 21.72 6.13 32.23
C LYS A 34 21.32 6.58 30.83
N THR A 35 22.05 6.14 29.80
CA THR A 35 21.75 6.45 28.38
C THR A 35 20.41 5.85 27.95
N LEU A 36 20.05 4.66 28.47
CA LEU A 36 18.76 4.03 28.25
C LEU A 36 17.64 4.62 29.12
N GLY A 37 17.93 5.68 29.88
CA GLY A 37 16.93 6.40 30.68
C GLY A 37 16.45 5.62 31.90
N VAL A 38 17.32 4.80 32.51
CA VAL A 38 16.97 4.09 33.75
C VAL A 38 16.68 5.09 34.84
N ALA A 39 15.51 4.94 35.46
CA ALA A 39 15.03 5.73 36.60
C ALA A 39 14.85 4.84 37.82
N TRP A 40 15.01 5.44 38.99
CA TRP A 40 14.69 4.82 40.27
C TRP A 40 13.31 5.28 40.72
N ASP A 41 12.31 4.41 40.62
CA ASP A 41 10.90 4.80 40.71
C ASP A 41 10.39 4.85 42.16
N ASN A 42 10.91 4.01 43.06
CA ASN A 42 10.40 3.94 44.46
C ASN A 42 11.26 4.68 45.49
N GLN A 43 11.91 5.79 45.12
CA GLN A 43 12.77 6.59 46.01
C GLN A 43 12.11 6.99 47.36
N ASP A 44 10.86 7.48 47.28
CA ASP A 44 10.11 7.91 48.44
C ASP A 44 9.76 6.76 49.40
N GLU A 45 9.50 5.59 48.88
CA GLU A 45 9.18 4.40 49.67
C GLU A 45 10.44 3.92 50.42
N VAL A 46 11.56 3.90 49.74
CA VAL A 46 12.86 3.53 50.30
C VAL A 46 13.25 4.55 51.41
N ALA A 47 13.11 5.85 51.16
CA ALA A 47 13.39 6.88 52.14
C ALA A 47 12.52 6.73 53.42
N LYS A 48 11.22 6.48 53.25
CA LYS A 48 10.29 6.22 54.36
C LYS A 48 10.70 4.96 55.15
N ALA A 49 11.06 3.92 54.45
CA ALA A 49 11.52 2.66 55.08
C ALA A 49 12.77 2.87 55.90
N VAL A 50 13.77 3.61 55.38
CA VAL A 50 14.99 3.99 56.10
C VAL A 50 14.70 4.80 57.34
N GLN A 51 13.85 5.86 57.25
CA GLN A 51 13.37 6.66 58.36
C GLN A 51 12.68 5.79 59.44
N GLY A 52 11.93 4.76 59.00
CA GLY A 52 11.32 3.77 59.86
C GLY A 52 12.31 2.99 60.74
N THR A 53 13.60 2.91 60.37
CA THR A 53 14.65 2.20 61.12
C THR A 53 15.24 3.07 62.24
N GLU A 54 14.97 4.37 62.32
CA GLU A 54 15.51 5.25 63.36
C GLU A 54 15.28 4.72 64.79
N LEU A 55 16.35 4.76 65.58
CA LEU A 55 16.33 4.33 66.97
C LEU A 55 15.80 5.45 67.86
N LYS A 56 14.45 5.66 67.91
CA LYS A 56 13.77 6.67 68.72
C LYS A 56 13.30 6.15 70.08
N GLY A 57 13.26 7.01 71.10
CA GLY A 57 12.76 6.72 72.43
C GLY A 57 13.86 6.50 73.49
N ASN A 58 13.51 5.88 74.63
CA ASN A 58 14.44 5.62 75.69
C ASN A 58 15.43 4.48 75.35
N LEU A 59 16.45 4.34 76.16
CA LEU A 59 17.56 3.38 75.93
C LEU A 59 17.08 1.93 75.71
N VAL A 60 16.04 1.50 76.42
CA VAL A 60 15.48 0.16 76.33
C VAL A 60 14.76 -0.01 74.98
N LYS A 61 13.95 0.92 74.58
CA LYS A 61 13.25 0.88 73.26
C LYS A 61 14.26 0.85 72.10
N ARG A 62 15.29 1.68 72.19
CA ARG A 62 16.36 1.73 71.19
C ARG A 62 17.12 0.39 71.08
N TYR A 63 17.46 -0.21 72.25
CA TYR A 63 18.12 -1.51 72.29
C TYR A 63 17.24 -2.63 71.70
N MET A 64 15.95 -2.67 72.09
CA MET A 64 15.02 -3.67 71.56
C MET A 64 14.85 -3.53 70.08
N LYS A 65 14.68 -2.32 69.56
CA LYS A 65 14.56 -2.07 68.12
C LYS A 65 15.83 -2.46 67.34
N LYS A 66 17.03 -2.16 67.90
CA LYS A 66 18.29 -2.59 67.31
C LYS A 66 18.37 -4.11 67.23
N LYS A 67 18.02 -4.81 68.33
CA LYS A 67 17.99 -6.29 68.35
C LYS A 67 16.96 -6.86 67.40
N ASP A 68 15.82 -6.25 67.24
CA ASP A 68 14.81 -6.67 66.29
C ASP A 68 15.32 -6.55 64.85
N LEU A 69 15.96 -5.44 64.48
CA LEU A 69 16.57 -5.27 63.15
C LEU A 69 17.77 -6.20 62.89
N GLU A 70 18.48 -6.62 63.90
CA GLU A 70 19.57 -7.63 63.79
C GLU A 70 19.00 -9.01 63.50
N VAL A 71 17.82 -9.37 64.03
CA VAL A 71 17.18 -10.67 63.85
C VAL A 71 16.28 -10.66 62.60
N ASN A 72 15.58 -9.55 62.37
CA ASN A 72 14.65 -9.32 61.26
C ASN A 72 15.13 -8.13 60.42
N PRO A 73 16.15 -8.28 59.58
CA PRO A 73 16.66 -7.20 58.74
C PRO A 73 15.57 -6.74 57.77
N LEU A 74 15.41 -5.42 57.66
CA LEU A 74 14.52 -4.86 56.66
C LEU A 74 15.12 -5.05 55.25
N LYS A 75 14.44 -5.81 54.41
CA LYS A 75 14.75 -5.91 52.99
C LYS A 75 13.93 -4.88 52.22
N ILE A 76 14.61 -4.08 51.44
CA ILE A 76 14.00 -3.06 50.57
C ILE A 76 14.45 -3.40 49.16
N GLU A 77 13.48 -3.65 48.29
CA GLU A 77 13.76 -3.86 46.87
C GLU A 77 13.75 -2.48 46.19
N LEU A 78 14.71 -2.24 45.31
CA LEU A 78 14.73 -1.09 44.44
C LEU A 78 13.84 -1.40 43.26
N ASP A 79 13.08 -0.39 42.81
CA ASP A 79 12.28 -0.45 41.60
C ASP A 79 12.94 0.45 40.55
N LEU A 80 13.57 -0.18 39.56
CA LEU A 80 14.24 0.49 38.46
C LEU A 80 13.49 0.20 37.17
N SER A 81 13.26 1.22 36.38
CA SER A 81 12.63 1.08 35.07
C SER A 81 13.39 1.81 33.97
N VAL A 82 13.28 1.33 32.74
CA VAL A 82 13.85 1.95 31.55
C VAL A 82 12.79 2.75 30.78
N ASP A 83 13.26 3.78 30.11
CA ASP A 83 12.43 4.60 29.23
C ASP A 83 12.30 3.95 27.85
N GLN A 84 11.07 3.65 27.44
CA GLN A 84 10.79 2.96 26.16
C GLN A 84 11.21 3.81 24.95
N ASP A 85 11.04 5.12 24.99
CA ASP A 85 11.43 6.01 23.90
C ASP A 85 12.96 6.06 23.74
N LYS A 86 13.68 5.93 24.85
CA LYS A 86 15.16 5.83 24.85
C LYS A 86 15.63 4.50 24.26
N ILE A 87 14.98 3.39 24.63
CA ILE A 87 15.26 2.08 24.01
C ILE A 87 15.00 2.14 22.50
N SER A 88 13.86 2.67 22.09
CA SER A 88 13.49 2.81 20.66
C SER A 88 14.54 3.62 19.89
N SER A 89 14.90 4.78 20.43
CA SER A 89 15.93 5.65 19.84
C SER A 89 17.30 4.98 19.77
N PHE A 90 17.68 4.22 20.81
CA PHE A 90 18.93 3.50 20.86
C PHE A 90 18.98 2.35 19.83
N VAL A 91 17.91 1.57 19.71
CA VAL A 91 17.78 0.50 18.71
C VAL A 91 17.87 1.07 17.30
N SER A 92 17.14 2.15 17.01
CA SER A 92 17.17 2.81 15.70
C SER A 92 18.53 3.38 15.33
N ALA A 93 19.31 3.86 16.32
CA ALA A 93 20.62 4.43 16.08
C ALA A 93 21.74 3.39 15.91
N ASN A 94 21.61 2.21 16.54
CA ASN A 94 22.71 1.26 16.67
C ASN A 94 22.42 -0.13 16.04
N CYS A 95 21.16 -0.47 15.78
CA CYS A 95 20.73 -1.77 15.29
C CYS A 95 19.93 -1.68 13.98
N ASP A 96 20.02 -0.58 13.23
CA ASP A 96 19.27 -0.33 11.99
C ASP A 96 19.43 -1.47 10.95
N SER A 97 20.60 -2.07 10.87
CA SER A 97 20.84 -3.22 9.98
C SER A 97 20.21 -4.55 10.43
N ALA A 98 19.82 -4.64 11.71
CA ALA A 98 19.21 -5.84 12.30
C ALA A 98 17.67 -5.74 12.34
N VAL A 99 17.13 -4.56 12.07
CA VAL A 99 15.70 -4.24 12.06
C VAL A 99 15.35 -3.70 10.67
N ALA A 100 14.40 -4.30 9.99
CA ALA A 100 13.96 -3.87 8.66
C ALA A 100 12.49 -4.21 8.47
N ASP A 101 11.76 -3.36 7.76
CA ASP A 101 10.40 -3.66 7.34
C ASP A 101 10.38 -4.81 6.34
N ALA A 102 9.29 -5.57 6.32
CA ALA A 102 9.07 -6.57 5.29
C ALA A 102 8.96 -5.90 3.91
N VAL A 103 9.58 -6.52 2.92
CA VAL A 103 9.53 -6.06 1.54
C VAL A 103 8.80 -7.10 0.70
N ASP A 104 7.72 -6.68 0.04
CA ASP A 104 6.95 -7.53 -0.85
C ASP A 104 7.76 -7.92 -2.10
N ALA A 105 7.52 -9.13 -2.61
CA ALA A 105 8.02 -9.54 -3.92
C ALA A 105 7.40 -8.65 -5.02
N THR A 106 8.17 -8.40 -6.07
CA THR A 106 7.70 -7.65 -7.24
C THR A 106 7.90 -8.47 -8.52
N ILE A 107 7.06 -8.21 -9.52
CA ILE A 107 7.14 -8.87 -10.81
C ILE A 107 7.17 -7.82 -11.93
N THR A 108 8.02 -8.03 -12.91
CA THR A 108 8.07 -7.22 -14.11
C THR A 108 8.08 -8.12 -15.34
N ARG A 109 7.62 -7.60 -16.50
CA ARG A 109 7.66 -8.34 -17.75
C ARG A 109 8.59 -7.65 -18.73
N LYS A 110 9.68 -8.33 -19.13
CA LYS A 110 10.67 -7.81 -20.08
C LYS A 110 10.91 -8.84 -21.19
N ASN A 111 10.92 -8.38 -22.42
CA ASN A 111 11.18 -9.23 -23.59
C ASN A 111 10.29 -10.50 -23.63
N GLY A 112 9.03 -10.37 -23.20
CA GLY A 112 8.08 -11.46 -23.17
C GLY A 112 8.24 -12.46 -22.01
N LYS A 113 9.15 -12.22 -21.07
CA LYS A 113 9.37 -13.07 -19.88
C LYS A 113 9.10 -12.32 -18.59
N PHE A 114 8.58 -13.01 -17.59
CA PHE A 114 8.43 -12.48 -16.24
C PHE A 114 9.74 -12.62 -15.48
N GLU A 115 10.11 -11.56 -14.77
CA GLU A 115 11.22 -11.48 -13.82
C GLU A 115 10.66 -11.14 -12.46
N ILE A 116 10.88 -12.00 -11.46
CA ILE A 116 10.41 -11.81 -10.09
C ILE A 116 11.60 -11.39 -9.24
N THR A 117 11.43 -10.29 -8.50
CA THR A 117 12.35 -9.90 -7.43
C THR A 117 11.82 -10.49 -6.12
N PRO A 118 12.66 -11.26 -5.39
CA PRO A 118 12.24 -11.90 -4.15
C PRO A 118 11.74 -10.92 -3.08
N SER A 119 10.81 -11.40 -2.27
CA SER A 119 10.40 -10.76 -1.02
C SER A 119 11.50 -10.87 0.04
N LYS A 120 11.39 -10.05 1.08
CA LYS A 120 12.24 -10.15 2.26
C LYS A 120 11.37 -10.06 3.50
N GLU A 121 11.59 -10.96 4.45
CA GLU A 121 10.99 -10.86 5.76
C GLU A 121 11.53 -9.64 6.49
N GLY A 122 10.66 -8.96 7.21
CA GLY A 122 11.01 -7.89 8.12
C GLY A 122 11.30 -8.43 9.52
N VAL A 123 12.04 -7.66 10.30
CA VAL A 123 12.29 -7.92 11.72
C VAL A 123 12.02 -6.63 12.47
N THR A 124 11.09 -6.68 13.42
CA THR A 124 10.77 -5.56 14.31
C THR A 124 11.02 -5.96 15.76
N VAL A 125 11.39 -4.97 16.60
CA VAL A 125 11.60 -5.22 18.03
C VAL A 125 10.26 -5.05 18.77
N ASP A 126 9.89 -6.06 19.55
CA ASP A 126 8.83 -5.96 20.54
C ASP A 126 9.36 -5.11 21.71
N MET A 127 9.02 -3.81 21.68
CA MET A 127 9.50 -2.84 22.66
C MET A 127 8.98 -3.12 24.06
N ASP A 128 7.74 -3.62 24.20
CA ASP A 128 7.16 -3.92 25.51
C ASP A 128 7.84 -5.13 26.14
N ALA A 129 8.03 -6.20 25.40
CA ALA A 129 8.74 -7.38 25.88
C ALA A 129 10.23 -7.10 26.13
N THR A 130 10.89 -6.28 25.30
CA THR A 130 12.29 -5.88 25.49
C THR A 130 12.46 -5.01 26.73
N LYS A 131 11.55 -4.06 26.96
CA LYS A 131 11.50 -3.25 28.17
C LYS A 131 11.32 -4.11 29.41
N ALA A 132 10.41 -5.06 29.39
CA ALA A 132 10.19 -5.99 30.51
C ALA A 132 11.45 -6.79 30.84
N ALA A 133 12.13 -7.33 29.84
CA ALA A 133 13.39 -8.07 30.02
C ALA A 133 14.53 -7.20 30.58
N LEU A 134 14.63 -5.95 30.12
CA LEU A 134 15.60 -4.98 30.67
C LEU A 134 15.31 -4.64 32.12
N ASN A 135 14.03 -4.40 32.47
CA ASN A 135 13.61 -4.11 33.85
C ASN A 135 13.90 -5.32 34.76
N GLU A 136 13.61 -6.53 34.31
CA GLU A 136 13.93 -7.75 35.07
C GLU A 136 15.45 -7.87 35.34
N ALA A 137 16.27 -7.65 34.32
CA ALA A 137 17.72 -7.71 34.45
C ALA A 137 18.29 -6.62 35.39
N LEU A 138 17.75 -5.38 35.30
CA LEU A 138 18.15 -4.26 36.15
C LEU A 138 17.79 -4.47 37.61
N ASN A 139 16.65 -5.07 37.91
CA ASN A 139 16.16 -5.33 39.26
C ASN A 139 16.72 -6.62 39.88
N SER A 140 17.59 -7.34 39.15
CA SER A 140 18.34 -8.46 39.70
C SER A 140 19.35 -8.01 40.75
N GLU A 141 19.79 -8.89 41.66
CA GLU A 141 20.81 -8.58 42.68
C GLU A 141 22.23 -8.40 42.08
N ASP A 142 22.42 -8.78 40.79
CA ASP A 142 23.72 -8.66 40.13
C ASP A 142 23.99 -7.20 39.74
N THR A 143 25.18 -6.71 40.02
CA THR A 143 25.70 -5.38 39.65
C THR A 143 26.68 -5.44 38.49
N GLY A 144 26.90 -6.62 37.90
CA GLY A 144 27.76 -6.81 36.73
C GLY A 144 27.14 -6.24 35.43
N ALA A 145 27.88 -6.40 34.32
CA ALA A 145 27.38 -6.01 33.01
C ALA A 145 26.14 -6.82 32.63
N ILE A 146 25.11 -6.14 32.17
CA ILE A 146 23.83 -6.73 31.75
C ILE A 146 23.91 -7.08 30.27
N ARG A 147 23.44 -8.27 29.90
CA ARG A 147 23.23 -8.69 28.52
C ARG A 147 21.78 -9.14 28.35
N VAL A 148 21.03 -8.42 27.53
CA VAL A 148 19.64 -8.73 27.24
C VAL A 148 19.45 -8.94 25.73
N GLU A 149 18.79 -10.04 25.39
CA GLU A 149 18.31 -10.26 24.03
C GLU A 149 16.96 -9.57 23.86
N ALA A 150 16.89 -8.64 22.90
CA ALA A 150 15.64 -7.98 22.55
C ALA A 150 14.65 -9.00 21.97
N SER A 151 13.43 -8.92 22.40
CA SER A 151 12.36 -9.70 21.78
C SER A 151 12.10 -9.14 20.37
N VAL A 152 12.13 -10.02 19.37
CA VAL A 152 11.89 -9.65 17.98
C VAL A 152 10.69 -10.41 17.42
N THR A 153 9.94 -9.74 16.55
CA THR A 153 8.87 -10.33 15.74
C THR A 153 9.29 -10.31 14.28
N VAL A 154 9.05 -11.43 13.60
CA VAL A 154 9.25 -11.52 12.15
C VAL A 154 7.98 -11.01 11.47
N ASP A 155 8.11 -9.95 10.68
CA ASP A 155 7.05 -9.42 9.83
C ASP A 155 7.15 -10.08 8.46
N LYS A 156 6.07 -10.72 8.02
CA LYS A 156 6.03 -11.43 6.74
C LYS A 156 5.58 -10.51 5.63
N PRO A 157 6.19 -10.59 4.44
CA PRO A 157 5.73 -9.86 3.27
C PRO A 157 4.29 -10.28 2.92
N LYS A 158 3.51 -9.35 2.42
CA LYS A 158 2.12 -9.58 1.99
C LYS A 158 2.05 -10.28 0.64
N VAL A 159 3.08 -10.09 -0.20
CA VAL A 159 3.21 -10.68 -1.53
C VAL A 159 4.52 -11.45 -1.58
N THR A 160 4.42 -12.75 -1.89
CA THR A 160 5.57 -13.65 -1.96
C THR A 160 5.93 -14.00 -3.41
N GLU A 161 7.10 -14.62 -3.61
CA GLU A 161 7.51 -15.16 -4.91
C GLU A 161 6.58 -16.26 -5.39
N GLU A 162 6.10 -17.10 -4.46
CA GLU A 162 5.17 -18.19 -4.76
C GLU A 162 3.85 -17.64 -5.29
N ASP A 163 3.34 -16.54 -4.74
CA ASP A 163 2.14 -15.87 -5.25
C ASP A 163 2.36 -15.42 -6.68
N LEU A 164 3.43 -14.66 -6.92
CA LEU A 164 3.74 -14.08 -8.22
C LEU A 164 4.14 -15.11 -9.28
N ALA A 165 4.74 -16.23 -8.87
CA ALA A 165 5.10 -17.34 -9.77
C ALA A 165 3.87 -18.06 -10.37
N THR A 166 2.67 -17.81 -9.84
CA THR A 166 1.41 -18.30 -10.42
C THR A 166 1.02 -17.56 -11.70
N ILE A 167 1.57 -16.38 -11.96
CA ILE A 167 1.29 -15.55 -13.14
C ILE A 167 2.06 -16.10 -14.35
N LYS A 168 1.41 -16.94 -15.16
CA LYS A 168 2.05 -17.64 -16.28
C LYS A 168 1.27 -17.55 -17.58
N ASP A 169 -0.06 -17.63 -17.50
CA ASP A 169 -0.93 -17.86 -18.63
C ASP A 169 -1.59 -16.55 -19.05
N VAL A 170 -1.94 -16.46 -20.33
CA VAL A 170 -2.78 -15.36 -20.85
C VAL A 170 -4.24 -15.67 -20.52
N LEU A 171 -4.84 -14.91 -19.61
CA LEU A 171 -6.25 -15.04 -19.28
C LEU A 171 -7.17 -14.32 -20.27
N GLY A 172 -6.71 -13.16 -20.77
CA GLY A 172 -7.46 -12.38 -21.75
C GLY A 172 -6.58 -11.33 -22.42
N THR A 173 -6.84 -11.08 -23.69
CA THR A 173 -6.14 -10.04 -24.46
C THR A 173 -7.12 -9.33 -25.38
N PHE A 174 -6.90 -8.04 -25.59
CA PHE A 174 -7.65 -7.25 -26.54
C PHE A 174 -6.82 -6.11 -27.11
N SER A 175 -7.11 -5.77 -28.37
CA SER A 175 -6.39 -4.69 -29.07
C SER A 175 -7.36 -3.77 -29.79
N THR A 176 -7.04 -2.48 -29.85
CA THR A 176 -7.75 -1.49 -30.63
C THR A 176 -6.79 -0.69 -31.52
N SER A 177 -7.21 -0.40 -32.74
CA SER A 177 -6.43 0.43 -33.67
C SER A 177 -6.67 1.92 -33.42
N PHE A 178 -5.60 2.70 -33.53
CA PHE A 178 -5.63 4.16 -33.56
C PHE A 178 -4.88 4.72 -34.80
N ALA A 179 -4.97 4.03 -35.91
CA ALA A 179 -4.23 4.34 -37.14
C ALA A 179 -4.42 5.79 -37.63
N THR A 180 -5.63 6.34 -37.46
CA THR A 180 -6.01 7.69 -37.88
C THR A 180 -5.62 8.78 -36.88
N SER A 181 -5.04 8.42 -35.72
CA SER A 181 -4.71 9.37 -34.65
C SER A 181 -3.43 10.17 -34.96
N GLY A 182 -3.48 11.47 -34.72
CA GLY A 182 -2.31 12.34 -34.77
C GLY A 182 -1.28 12.04 -33.66
N ALA A 183 -0.15 12.72 -33.67
CA ALA A 183 0.94 12.50 -32.75
C ALA A 183 0.56 12.70 -31.27
N SER A 184 -0.11 13.80 -30.95
CA SER A 184 -0.55 14.10 -29.55
C SER A 184 -1.43 13.01 -28.97
N ARG A 185 -2.44 12.56 -29.72
CA ARG A 185 -3.32 11.48 -29.27
C ARG A 185 -2.57 10.15 -29.13
N SER A 186 -1.65 9.87 -30.05
CA SER A 186 -0.79 8.65 -29.96
C SER A 186 0.09 8.70 -28.71
N THR A 187 0.64 9.86 -28.36
CA THR A 187 1.40 10.07 -27.12
C THR A 187 0.52 9.79 -25.90
N ASN A 188 -0.72 10.32 -25.86
CA ASN A 188 -1.63 10.09 -24.74
C ASN A 188 -1.96 8.61 -24.55
N LEU A 189 -2.16 7.87 -25.64
CA LEU A 189 -2.39 6.43 -25.57
C LEU A 189 -1.17 5.66 -25.00
N ALA A 190 0.03 6.03 -25.43
CA ALA A 190 1.27 5.44 -24.91
C ALA A 190 1.49 5.76 -23.43
N VAL A 191 1.32 7.02 -23.03
CA VAL A 191 1.47 7.46 -21.64
C VAL A 191 0.45 6.78 -20.74
N GLY A 192 -0.83 6.85 -21.08
CA GLY A 192 -1.87 6.29 -20.21
C GLY A 192 -1.84 4.76 -20.13
N SER A 193 -1.56 4.04 -21.24
CA SER A 193 -1.37 2.59 -21.20
C SER A 193 -0.12 2.19 -20.40
N GLY A 194 0.96 2.97 -20.51
CA GLY A 194 2.17 2.77 -19.73
C GLY A 194 1.97 2.95 -18.22
N LYS A 195 1.04 3.84 -17.81
CA LYS A 195 0.68 4.03 -16.40
C LYS A 195 -0.12 2.84 -15.82
N ILE A 196 -0.86 2.12 -16.64
CA ILE A 196 -1.58 0.90 -16.23
C ILE A 196 -0.69 -0.34 -16.33
N ASN A 197 0.30 -0.30 -17.22
CA ASN A 197 1.21 -1.41 -17.44
C ASN A 197 1.99 -1.79 -16.17
N GLY A 198 2.06 -3.06 -15.86
CA GLY A 198 2.83 -3.56 -14.71
C GLY A 198 2.04 -3.68 -13.41
N HIS A 199 0.75 -3.30 -13.40
CA HIS A 199 -0.07 -3.49 -12.21
C HIS A 199 -0.30 -4.97 -11.93
N VAL A 200 -0.06 -5.35 -10.68
CA VAL A 200 -0.45 -6.63 -10.10
C VAL A 200 -1.67 -6.40 -9.24
N LEU A 201 -2.69 -7.22 -9.40
CA LEU A 201 -3.85 -7.23 -8.52
C LEU A 201 -3.89 -8.55 -7.77
N MET A 202 -3.79 -8.48 -6.45
CA MET A 202 -4.02 -9.61 -5.58
C MET A 202 -5.49 -10.04 -5.60
N PRO A 203 -5.85 -11.25 -5.15
CA PRO A 203 -7.24 -11.69 -5.09
C PRO A 203 -8.15 -10.68 -4.40
N GLY A 204 -9.23 -10.29 -5.07
CA GLY A 204 -10.22 -9.32 -4.56
C GLY A 204 -9.86 -7.85 -4.73
N GLU A 205 -8.64 -7.51 -5.14
CA GLU A 205 -8.25 -6.13 -5.40
C GLU A 205 -8.91 -5.54 -6.65
N VAL A 206 -9.10 -4.23 -6.63
CA VAL A 206 -9.77 -3.45 -7.67
C VAL A 206 -8.83 -2.43 -8.28
N LEU A 207 -8.70 -2.44 -9.60
CA LEU A 207 -8.02 -1.40 -10.36
C LEU A 207 -9.03 -0.37 -10.84
N SER A 208 -8.75 0.91 -10.62
CA SER A 208 -9.45 2.04 -11.23
C SER A 208 -8.64 2.56 -12.41
N GLY A 209 -9.24 2.54 -13.60
CA GLY A 209 -8.60 3.06 -14.80
C GLY A 209 -8.33 4.57 -14.69
N TYR A 210 -9.25 5.31 -14.08
CA TYR A 210 -9.08 6.75 -13.85
C TYR A 210 -7.90 7.03 -12.91
N GLU A 211 -7.87 6.40 -11.74
CA GLU A 211 -6.82 6.62 -10.74
C GLU A 211 -5.42 6.26 -11.27
N CYS A 212 -5.30 5.18 -12.03
CA CYS A 212 -4.02 4.80 -12.64
C CYS A 212 -3.50 5.84 -13.63
N MET A 213 -4.39 6.45 -14.43
CA MET A 213 -4.00 7.37 -15.49
C MET A 213 -3.91 8.83 -15.05
N HIS A 214 -4.65 9.23 -14.01
CA HIS A 214 -4.71 10.58 -13.47
C HIS A 214 -3.36 10.96 -12.76
N PRO A 215 -3.01 12.26 -12.68
CA PRO A 215 -3.66 13.40 -13.31
C PRO A 215 -3.27 13.57 -14.78
N PHE A 216 -4.24 14.02 -15.60
CA PHE A 216 -4.03 14.31 -17.01
C PHE A 216 -3.43 15.71 -17.18
N THR A 217 -2.10 15.79 -17.06
CA THR A 217 -1.36 17.06 -17.19
C THR A 217 -0.21 16.95 -18.18
N LEU A 218 0.27 18.10 -18.66
CA LEU A 218 1.44 18.16 -19.54
C LEU A 218 2.69 17.62 -18.85
N GLU A 219 2.85 17.86 -17.55
CA GLU A 219 3.95 17.37 -16.72
C GLU A 219 4.00 15.86 -16.67
N ASN A 220 2.84 15.21 -16.62
CA ASN A 220 2.71 13.75 -16.68
C ASN A 220 2.84 13.16 -18.10
N GLY A 221 3.25 13.98 -19.06
CA GLY A 221 3.54 13.57 -20.43
C GLY A 221 2.33 13.57 -21.37
N TYR A 222 1.13 13.91 -20.90
CA TYR A 222 -0.04 14.04 -21.74
C TYR A 222 0.06 15.27 -22.66
N LYS A 223 -0.67 15.25 -23.77
CA LYS A 223 -0.75 16.31 -24.76
C LYS A 223 -2.21 16.71 -24.98
N THR A 224 -2.40 17.93 -25.47
CA THR A 224 -3.71 18.37 -25.96
C THR A 224 -4.07 17.59 -27.23
N ALA A 225 -5.23 16.95 -27.23
CA ALA A 225 -5.76 16.22 -28.35
C ALA A 225 -7.29 16.21 -28.27
N THR A 226 -7.94 15.89 -29.37
CA THR A 226 -9.39 15.85 -29.47
C THR A 226 -10.01 14.80 -28.52
N ALA A 227 -10.97 15.23 -27.71
CA ALA A 227 -11.81 14.43 -26.84
C ALA A 227 -13.28 14.66 -27.15
N TYR A 228 -14.16 13.77 -26.70
CA TYR A 228 -15.61 13.93 -26.76
C TYR A 228 -16.16 14.40 -25.43
N GLU A 229 -16.74 15.60 -25.41
CA GLU A 229 -17.36 16.19 -24.22
C GLU A 229 -18.73 16.76 -24.56
N ASN A 230 -19.75 16.39 -23.78
CA ASN A 230 -21.14 16.87 -23.96
C ASN A 230 -21.66 16.74 -25.39
N GLY A 231 -21.34 15.66 -26.09
CA GLY A 231 -21.75 15.41 -27.47
C GLY A 231 -20.99 16.21 -28.53
N ARG A 232 -19.92 16.89 -28.17
CA ARG A 232 -19.07 17.67 -29.07
C ARG A 232 -17.62 17.22 -29.05
N SER A 233 -16.92 17.54 -30.11
CA SER A 233 -15.48 17.35 -30.25
C SER A 233 -14.77 18.58 -29.70
N VAL A 234 -14.00 18.43 -28.63
CA VAL A 234 -13.24 19.49 -27.96
C VAL A 234 -11.77 19.10 -27.82
N ASP A 235 -10.89 20.08 -27.80
CA ASP A 235 -9.50 19.83 -27.49
C ASP A 235 -9.28 19.84 -25.98
N SER A 236 -8.74 18.72 -25.44
CA SER A 236 -8.51 18.52 -24.02
C SER A 236 -7.18 17.81 -23.78
N ILE A 237 -6.52 18.10 -22.64
CA ILE A 237 -5.33 17.34 -22.22
C ILE A 237 -5.75 15.91 -21.91
N GLY A 238 -5.04 14.93 -22.46
CA GLY A 238 -5.36 13.51 -22.29
C GLY A 238 -6.42 13.00 -23.28
N GLY A 239 -6.75 13.75 -24.34
CA GLY A 239 -7.66 13.25 -25.39
C GLY A 239 -7.21 11.88 -25.91
N GLY A 240 -8.10 10.88 -25.85
CA GLY A 240 -7.83 9.49 -26.21
C GLY A 240 -7.88 8.48 -25.05
N VAL A 241 -7.83 8.89 -23.78
CA VAL A 241 -7.79 7.99 -22.61
C VAL A 241 -8.98 7.01 -22.53
N CYS A 242 -10.14 7.39 -23.05
CA CYS A 242 -11.29 6.46 -23.15
C CYS A 242 -11.02 5.25 -24.06
N GLN A 243 -10.09 5.33 -25.01
CA GLN A 243 -9.72 4.16 -25.80
C GLN A 243 -8.86 3.21 -24.96
N ILE A 244 -8.08 3.73 -23.99
CA ILE A 244 -7.30 2.92 -23.05
C ILE A 244 -8.24 2.12 -22.18
N SER A 245 -9.19 2.78 -21.50
CA SER A 245 -10.17 2.08 -20.67
C SER A 245 -11.02 1.10 -21.45
N THR A 246 -11.44 1.44 -22.70
CA THR A 246 -12.17 0.53 -23.56
C THR A 246 -11.36 -0.73 -23.92
N THR A 247 -10.06 -0.58 -24.22
CA THR A 247 -9.22 -1.72 -24.57
C THR A 247 -8.99 -2.61 -23.35
N LEU A 248 -8.73 -2.02 -22.18
CA LEU A 248 -8.61 -2.73 -20.91
C LEU A 248 -9.92 -3.43 -20.52
N TYR A 249 -11.06 -2.77 -20.67
CA TYR A 249 -12.39 -3.35 -20.42
C TYR A 249 -12.60 -4.65 -21.21
N ASN A 250 -12.31 -4.63 -22.49
CA ASN A 250 -12.46 -5.83 -23.32
C ASN A 250 -11.45 -6.93 -22.94
N ALA A 251 -10.18 -6.59 -22.64
CA ALA A 251 -9.22 -7.57 -22.13
C ALA A 251 -9.73 -8.20 -20.81
N ALA A 252 -10.31 -7.41 -19.91
CA ALA A 252 -10.91 -7.88 -18.66
C ALA A 252 -12.12 -8.79 -18.90
N LEU A 253 -12.97 -8.48 -19.90
CA LEU A 253 -14.08 -9.36 -20.29
C LEU A 253 -13.58 -10.73 -20.79
N TYR A 254 -12.53 -10.77 -21.62
CA TYR A 254 -11.92 -12.02 -22.09
C TYR A 254 -11.21 -12.78 -20.96
N ALA A 255 -10.67 -12.06 -19.97
CA ALA A 255 -10.13 -12.65 -18.75
C ALA A 255 -11.21 -13.06 -17.74
N GLU A 256 -12.48 -12.79 -18.03
CA GLU A 256 -13.63 -13.05 -17.14
C GLU A 256 -13.53 -12.39 -15.75
N LEU A 257 -12.87 -11.23 -15.68
CA LEU A 257 -12.77 -10.44 -14.45
C LEU A 257 -14.10 -9.77 -14.13
N GLU A 258 -14.34 -9.50 -12.86
CA GLU A 258 -15.52 -8.77 -12.40
C GLU A 258 -15.41 -7.28 -12.76
N ILE A 259 -16.41 -6.76 -13.46
CA ILE A 259 -16.51 -5.34 -13.81
C ILE A 259 -17.34 -4.60 -12.75
N ILE A 260 -16.68 -3.90 -11.84
CA ILE A 260 -17.32 -3.17 -10.74
C ILE A 260 -17.99 -1.89 -11.24
N GLN A 261 -17.34 -1.20 -12.18
CA GLN A 261 -17.86 0.04 -12.75
C GLN A 261 -17.49 0.14 -14.22
N ARG A 262 -18.48 0.50 -15.05
CA ARG A 262 -18.30 0.84 -16.47
C ARG A 262 -19.47 1.69 -16.95
N GLN A 263 -19.18 2.73 -17.70
CA GLN A 263 -20.20 3.51 -18.43
C GLN A 263 -19.82 3.59 -19.90
N ASN A 264 -20.86 3.66 -20.75
CA ASN A 264 -20.66 3.90 -22.18
C ASN A 264 -20.42 5.38 -22.50
N HIS A 265 -19.89 5.64 -23.68
CA HIS A 265 -19.80 6.99 -24.22
C HIS A 265 -21.20 7.57 -24.54
N SER A 266 -21.28 8.89 -24.54
CA SER A 266 -22.47 9.61 -25.01
C SER A 266 -22.63 9.56 -26.54
N MET A 267 -21.56 9.26 -27.28
CA MET A 267 -21.50 9.12 -28.72
C MET A 267 -20.84 7.81 -29.11
N SER A 268 -21.19 7.23 -30.25
CA SER A 268 -20.57 6.01 -30.76
C SER A 268 -19.08 6.22 -31.07
N VAL A 269 -18.25 5.31 -30.64
CA VAL A 269 -16.82 5.28 -30.94
C VAL A 269 -16.55 4.29 -32.10
N SER A 270 -15.51 4.56 -32.87
CA SER A 270 -15.23 3.77 -34.09
C SER A 270 -14.26 2.59 -33.88
N TYR A 271 -13.57 2.52 -32.75
CA TYR A 271 -12.53 1.55 -32.49
C TYR A 271 -13.02 0.24 -31.85
N VAL A 272 -14.30 0.18 -31.45
CA VAL A 272 -14.99 -1.05 -30.99
C VAL A 272 -16.43 -1.04 -31.48
N LYS A 273 -17.08 -2.21 -31.44
CA LYS A 273 -18.52 -2.34 -31.71
C LYS A 273 -19.35 -1.70 -30.57
N PRO A 274 -20.60 -1.33 -30.80
CA PRO A 274 -21.47 -0.79 -29.77
C PRO A 274 -21.55 -1.70 -28.54
N SER A 275 -21.68 -1.14 -27.35
CA SER A 275 -21.66 -1.81 -26.04
C SER A 275 -20.33 -2.42 -25.60
N MET A 276 -19.28 -2.34 -26.41
CA MET A 276 -17.93 -2.77 -26.06
C MET A 276 -17.04 -1.63 -25.55
N ASP A 277 -17.57 -0.44 -25.46
CA ASP A 277 -16.85 0.76 -25.03
C ASP A 277 -16.90 0.98 -23.51
N ALA A 278 -15.91 1.67 -22.97
CA ALA A 278 -15.85 2.13 -21.59
C ALA A 278 -15.29 3.55 -21.55
N ALA A 279 -16.13 4.50 -21.11
CA ALA A 279 -15.78 5.92 -21.03
C ALA A 279 -15.15 6.27 -19.68
N ILE A 280 -14.22 7.21 -19.68
CA ILE A 280 -13.66 7.84 -18.48
C ILE A 280 -13.98 9.34 -18.51
N ALA A 281 -14.55 9.85 -17.40
CA ALA A 281 -14.78 11.27 -17.19
C ALA A 281 -14.81 11.54 -15.67
N GLY A 282 -13.66 11.87 -15.11
CA GLY A 282 -13.49 11.99 -13.66
C GLY A 282 -13.83 10.69 -12.92
N THR A 283 -14.17 10.81 -11.66
CA THR A 283 -14.52 9.66 -10.81
C THR A 283 -15.96 9.15 -11.04
N TYR A 284 -16.83 9.95 -11.70
CA TYR A 284 -18.23 9.55 -11.95
C TYR A 284 -18.39 8.62 -13.15
N LYS A 285 -17.46 8.65 -14.12
CA LYS A 285 -17.32 7.66 -15.18
C LYS A 285 -15.94 7.05 -15.12
N ASP A 286 -15.87 5.85 -14.60
CA ASP A 286 -14.62 5.11 -14.46
C ASP A 286 -14.78 3.68 -14.96
N LEU A 287 -13.66 3.05 -15.27
CA LEU A 287 -13.56 1.61 -15.44
C LEU A 287 -12.92 1.04 -14.17
N LYS A 288 -13.70 0.26 -13.41
CA LYS A 288 -13.18 -0.46 -12.26
C LYS A 288 -13.28 -1.96 -12.51
N VAL A 289 -12.13 -2.62 -12.44
CA VAL A 289 -11.97 -4.06 -12.68
C VAL A 289 -11.43 -4.70 -11.42
N LYS A 290 -12.08 -5.79 -10.97
CA LYS A 290 -11.68 -6.55 -9.79
C LYS A 290 -11.08 -7.88 -10.19
N ASN A 291 -9.97 -8.25 -9.56
CA ASN A 291 -9.46 -9.60 -9.65
C ASN A 291 -10.40 -10.56 -8.92
N SER A 292 -11.12 -11.38 -9.68
CA SER A 292 -12.05 -12.40 -9.18
C SER A 292 -11.43 -13.81 -9.12
N TYR A 293 -10.15 -13.95 -9.43
CA TYR A 293 -9.39 -15.19 -9.25
C TYR A 293 -8.85 -15.32 -7.83
N ASP A 294 -8.56 -16.55 -7.42
CA ASP A 294 -7.92 -16.86 -6.13
C ASP A 294 -6.40 -16.66 -6.14
N THR A 295 -5.84 -16.23 -7.28
CA THR A 295 -4.43 -15.98 -7.50
C THR A 295 -4.22 -14.58 -8.07
N PRO A 296 -3.03 -13.97 -7.90
CA PRO A 296 -2.74 -12.66 -8.47
C PRO A 296 -2.76 -12.68 -10.01
N ILE A 297 -3.09 -11.49 -10.55
CA ILE A 297 -3.03 -11.24 -11.99
C ILE A 297 -2.09 -10.08 -12.27
N TYR A 298 -1.52 -10.06 -13.48
CA TYR A 298 -0.64 -8.99 -13.99
C TYR A 298 -1.27 -8.38 -15.23
N ILE A 299 -1.29 -7.06 -15.31
CA ILE A 299 -1.84 -6.32 -16.45
C ILE A 299 -0.69 -5.72 -17.25
N GLU A 300 -0.53 -6.16 -18.50
CA GLU A 300 0.39 -5.58 -19.49
C GLU A 300 -0.38 -4.66 -20.42
N GLY A 301 0.07 -3.41 -20.57
CA GLY A 301 -0.53 -2.44 -21.49
C GLY A 301 0.54 -1.72 -22.31
N TYR A 302 0.42 -1.72 -23.63
CA TYR A 302 1.39 -1.07 -24.52
C TYR A 302 0.78 -0.62 -25.84
N THR A 303 1.51 0.26 -26.52
CA THR A 303 1.20 0.67 -27.89
C THR A 303 2.32 0.23 -28.84
N GLN A 304 1.95 -0.35 -29.98
CA GLN A 304 2.88 -0.73 -31.03
C GLN A 304 2.24 -0.56 -32.41
N GLY A 305 2.90 0.11 -33.35
CA GLY A 305 2.42 0.22 -34.73
C GLY A 305 1.00 0.80 -34.85
N LYS A 306 0.65 1.80 -34.08
CA LYS A 306 -0.72 2.37 -34.03
C LYS A 306 -1.80 1.40 -33.53
N THR A 307 -1.39 0.39 -32.78
CA THR A 307 -2.28 -0.54 -32.06
C THR A 307 -2.02 -0.40 -30.57
N LEU A 308 -3.08 -0.28 -29.78
CA LEU A 308 -3.08 -0.34 -28.33
C LEU A 308 -3.52 -1.74 -27.92
N THR A 309 -2.75 -2.39 -27.06
CA THR A 309 -3.02 -3.75 -26.57
C THR A 309 -2.99 -3.79 -25.05
N PHE A 310 -3.93 -4.51 -24.47
CA PHE A 310 -3.87 -4.98 -23.08
C PHE A 310 -3.93 -6.49 -23.05
N THR A 311 -3.07 -7.08 -22.21
CA THR A 311 -3.06 -8.51 -21.92
C THR A 311 -3.06 -8.71 -20.42
N ILE A 312 -3.94 -9.57 -19.93
CA ILE A 312 -4.07 -9.93 -18.52
C ILE A 312 -3.52 -11.34 -18.36
N TYR A 313 -2.52 -11.47 -17.51
CA TYR A 313 -1.87 -12.73 -17.18
C TYR A 313 -2.24 -13.18 -15.78
N GLY A 314 -2.26 -14.49 -15.56
CA GLY A 314 -2.53 -15.10 -14.26
C GLY A 314 -2.36 -16.61 -14.32
N LYS A 315 -3.06 -17.33 -13.47
CA LYS A 315 -3.16 -18.78 -13.49
C LYS A 315 -4.44 -19.18 -14.20
N GLU A 316 -4.33 -19.84 -15.34
CA GLU A 316 -5.51 -20.35 -16.05
C GLU A 316 -6.13 -21.51 -15.28
N THR A 317 -7.39 -21.36 -14.92
CA THR A 317 -8.17 -22.38 -14.20
C THR A 317 -9.39 -22.85 -14.99
N ARG A 318 -9.68 -22.22 -16.11
CA ARG A 318 -10.81 -22.56 -16.98
C ARG A 318 -10.48 -23.80 -17.81
N PRO A 319 -11.46 -24.62 -18.19
CA PRO A 319 -11.24 -25.76 -19.06
C PRO A 319 -10.59 -25.36 -20.39
N SER A 320 -9.64 -26.16 -20.89
CA SER A 320 -8.87 -25.83 -22.10
C SER A 320 -9.71 -25.79 -23.40
N ASN A 321 -10.88 -26.42 -23.40
CA ASN A 321 -11.85 -26.39 -24.52
C ASN A 321 -12.82 -25.22 -24.45
N ARG A 322 -12.77 -24.41 -23.36
CA ARG A 322 -13.62 -23.24 -23.18
C ARG A 322 -13.09 -22.06 -24.00
N THR A 323 -13.94 -21.54 -24.87
CA THR A 323 -13.66 -20.33 -25.65
C THR A 323 -14.74 -19.29 -25.45
N LEU A 324 -14.37 -18.01 -25.57
CA LEU A 324 -15.25 -16.87 -25.38
C LEU A 324 -15.35 -16.04 -26.66
N ALA A 325 -16.57 -15.61 -26.98
CA ALA A 325 -16.81 -14.55 -27.94
C ALA A 325 -17.75 -13.50 -27.34
N PHE A 326 -17.63 -12.27 -27.81
CA PHE A 326 -18.50 -11.18 -27.42
C PHE A 326 -19.20 -10.63 -28.68
N GLU A 327 -20.54 -10.70 -28.68
CA GLU A 327 -21.38 -10.31 -29.82
C GLU A 327 -22.19 -9.08 -29.48
N SER A 328 -22.03 -8.02 -30.28
CA SER A 328 -22.76 -6.78 -30.15
C SER A 328 -23.97 -6.77 -31.08
N GLU A 329 -25.15 -6.56 -30.53
CA GLU A 329 -26.41 -6.42 -31.26
C GLU A 329 -26.93 -4.99 -31.15
N THR A 330 -27.22 -4.36 -32.28
CA THR A 330 -27.90 -3.07 -32.30
C THR A 330 -29.42 -3.28 -32.29
N LEU A 331 -30.08 -2.92 -31.22
CA LEU A 331 -31.53 -3.09 -31.03
C LEU A 331 -32.33 -1.97 -31.67
N GLN A 332 -31.79 -0.74 -31.65
CA GLN A 332 -32.48 0.45 -32.15
C GLN A 332 -31.46 1.49 -32.60
N THR A 333 -31.79 2.14 -33.73
CA THR A 333 -31.08 3.32 -34.22
C THR A 333 -32.00 4.54 -34.03
N VAL A 334 -31.46 5.58 -33.37
CA VAL A 334 -32.17 6.81 -33.07
C VAL A 334 -31.57 7.93 -33.91
N PRO A 335 -32.26 8.42 -34.95
CA PRO A 335 -31.75 9.52 -35.77
C PRO A 335 -31.63 10.80 -34.94
N SER A 336 -30.64 11.62 -35.27
CA SER A 336 -30.45 12.92 -34.61
C SER A 336 -31.62 13.83 -34.99
N PRO A 337 -32.25 14.53 -34.02
CA PRO A 337 -33.25 15.54 -34.34
C PRO A 337 -32.59 16.72 -35.07
N THR A 338 -33.34 17.34 -35.99
CA THR A 338 -32.93 18.58 -36.63
C THR A 338 -33.50 19.75 -35.82
N GLN A 339 -32.64 20.66 -35.40
CA GLN A 339 -33.03 21.91 -34.76
C GLN A 339 -32.77 23.06 -35.74
N GLU A 340 -33.79 23.82 -36.08
CA GLU A 340 -33.66 25.04 -36.91
C GLU A 340 -33.53 26.26 -35.99
N ILE A 341 -32.49 27.05 -36.22
CA ILE A 341 -32.24 28.31 -35.52
C ILE A 341 -32.40 29.43 -36.58
N GLN A 342 -33.23 30.41 -36.29
CA GLN A 342 -33.37 31.57 -37.17
C GLN A 342 -32.11 32.45 -37.08
N ASP A 343 -31.53 32.75 -38.24
CA ASP A 343 -30.39 33.67 -38.38
C ASP A 343 -30.81 34.86 -39.22
N PRO A 344 -30.98 36.05 -38.60
CA PRO A 344 -31.42 37.23 -39.32
C PRO A 344 -30.41 37.75 -40.37
N SER A 345 -29.18 37.25 -40.34
CA SER A 345 -28.14 37.61 -41.32
C SER A 345 -28.29 36.85 -42.64
N LEU A 346 -29.12 35.82 -42.70
CA LEU A 346 -29.35 35.00 -43.88
C LEU A 346 -30.60 35.46 -44.66
N PRO A 347 -30.55 35.43 -45.99
CA PRO A 347 -31.74 35.69 -46.84
C PRO A 347 -32.90 34.74 -46.52
N ALA A 348 -34.13 35.24 -46.61
CA ALA A 348 -35.29 34.40 -46.33
C ALA A 348 -35.33 33.12 -47.15
N GLY A 349 -35.55 31.97 -46.48
CA GLY A 349 -35.60 30.66 -47.09
C GLY A 349 -34.22 29.98 -47.28
N LYS A 350 -33.12 30.69 -47.04
CA LYS A 350 -31.77 30.08 -47.09
C LYS A 350 -31.49 29.26 -45.81
N ARG A 351 -31.09 28.04 -45.99
CA ARG A 351 -30.67 27.15 -44.89
C ARG A 351 -29.18 26.86 -45.01
N VAL A 352 -28.46 26.99 -43.88
CA VAL A 352 -27.04 26.67 -43.77
C VAL A 352 -26.91 25.62 -42.67
N LYS A 353 -26.27 24.49 -42.96
CA LYS A 353 -25.98 23.47 -41.98
C LYS A 353 -24.81 23.93 -41.13
N VAL A 354 -25.04 24.21 -39.87
CA VAL A 354 -24.04 24.68 -38.91
C VAL A 354 -23.34 23.51 -38.24
N GLU A 355 -24.08 22.46 -37.86
CA GLU A 355 -23.54 21.29 -37.16
C GLU A 355 -24.19 20.00 -37.67
N SER A 356 -23.48 18.91 -37.66
CA SER A 356 -24.01 17.58 -37.97
C SER A 356 -24.35 16.87 -36.68
N GLY A 357 -25.57 16.41 -36.56
CA GLY A 357 -25.94 15.55 -35.42
C GLY A 357 -25.38 14.14 -35.55
N HIS A 358 -25.39 13.43 -34.45
CA HIS A 358 -24.95 12.04 -34.36
C HIS A 358 -26.13 11.10 -34.15
N THR A 359 -26.09 9.94 -34.83
CA THR A 359 -27.11 8.91 -34.67
C THR A 359 -26.87 8.18 -33.32
N GLY A 360 -27.93 8.13 -32.51
CA GLY A 360 -27.92 7.34 -31.27
C GLY A 360 -28.12 5.86 -31.54
N LEU A 361 -27.52 5.02 -30.74
CA LEU A 361 -27.66 3.56 -30.79
C LEU A 361 -28.10 3.02 -29.44
N LYS A 362 -29.08 2.11 -29.44
CA LYS A 362 -29.40 1.23 -28.33
C LYS A 362 -28.88 -0.16 -28.67
N SER A 363 -27.98 -0.70 -27.88
CA SER A 363 -27.30 -1.96 -28.18
C SER A 363 -27.14 -2.84 -26.93
N LYS A 364 -26.95 -4.13 -27.15
CA LYS A 364 -26.61 -5.12 -26.15
C LYS A 364 -25.29 -5.81 -26.51
N LEU A 365 -24.56 -6.28 -25.51
CA LEU A 365 -23.41 -7.15 -25.66
C LEU A 365 -23.71 -8.50 -25.03
N TYR A 366 -23.55 -9.56 -25.79
CA TYR A 366 -23.70 -10.93 -25.35
C TYR A 366 -22.33 -11.57 -25.14
N LYS A 367 -22.17 -12.26 -24.02
CA LYS A 367 -21.04 -13.16 -23.77
C LYS A 367 -21.45 -14.55 -24.24
N CYS A 368 -20.80 -15.05 -25.28
CA CYS A 368 -20.99 -16.39 -25.81
C CYS A 368 -19.88 -17.30 -25.29
N VAL A 369 -20.27 -18.40 -24.66
CA VAL A 369 -19.35 -19.38 -24.10
C VAL A 369 -19.51 -20.68 -24.88
N TYR A 370 -18.42 -21.18 -25.42
CA TYR A 370 -18.37 -22.47 -26.13
C TYR A 370 -17.54 -23.45 -25.28
N VAL A 371 -18.02 -24.66 -25.09
CA VAL A 371 -17.43 -25.73 -24.29
C VAL A 371 -17.49 -27.06 -25.02
#